data_b0a1fdcfbf0c22f6bc5be152023a261a
#
_entry.id   b0a1fdcfbf0c22f6bc5be152023a261a
#
_cell.length_a   1.000
_cell.length_b   1.000
_cell.length_c   1.000
_cell.angle_alpha   90.00
_cell.angle_beta   90.00
_cell.angle_gamma   90.00
#
_symmetry.space_group_name_H-M   'P 1'
#
loop_
_entity.id
_entity.type
_entity.pdbx_description
1 polymer ?
#
loop_
_entity_poly.entity_id
_entity_poly.type
_entity_poly.pdbx_seq_one_letter_code
_entity_poly.pdbx_strand_id
1 'polypeptide(L)'
;MNEYSKKIIQKYFPSINKENSFELTSQKKWNEKFFNIDYTILDNNSTDISDELCNEIKCLKVSDEGKSFSLLKKYLDKMIHLHTIELPAIHLEKIHKLPFPKNIKTLKIINDSKYNDYFKDNKKNFTANKLLKNWGLENISCFDVIHLSNAKPIEDFIEISPKHFPNLEFVKFRVLKSVDFLTQLCTFKTIKHLTLGGVLINVFPLLKSFSDTLETLRFESCNEEFTLKGIEEFHKLESIYFNSIWNGIDCKCFLELPKLKEVVIMNSRDIINIESVLKLTNLESLYLADNKDEEKKNTINKENRSKLEAMRIPHIFIG
;
A
#
# COMPACT_ATOMS: atom_id res chain seq x y z
N MET A 1 -16.62 -6.70 -2.73
CA MET A 1 -15.52 -6.68 -1.74
C MET A 1 -15.90 -7.60 -0.61
N ASN A 2 -15.03 -8.55 -0.24
CA ASN A 2 -15.32 -9.49 0.84
C ASN A 2 -15.21 -8.81 2.22
N GLU A 3 -15.74 -9.45 3.27
CA GLU A 3 -15.71 -8.94 4.63
C GLU A 3 -14.29 -8.79 5.18
N TYR A 4 -13.36 -9.60 4.68
CA TYR A 4 -11.96 -9.54 5.05
C TYR A 4 -11.32 -8.22 4.60
N SER A 5 -11.44 -7.88 3.31
CA SER A 5 -10.92 -6.61 2.77
C SER A 5 -11.58 -5.40 3.44
N LYS A 6 -12.89 -5.47 3.76
CA LYS A 6 -13.57 -4.40 4.52
C LYS A 6 -12.97 -4.21 5.91
N LYS A 7 -12.69 -5.31 6.64
CA LYS A 7 -12.07 -5.24 7.97
C LYS A 7 -10.69 -4.63 7.94
N ILE A 8 -9.86 -5.00 6.94
CA ILE A 8 -8.53 -4.40 6.76
C ILE A 8 -8.65 -2.89 6.57
N ILE A 9 -9.54 -2.45 5.67
CA ILE A 9 -9.70 -1.02 5.38
C ILE A 9 -10.21 -0.28 6.60
N GLN A 10 -11.22 -0.78 7.29
CA GLN A 10 -11.73 -0.14 8.51
C GLN A 10 -10.68 -0.05 9.60
N LYS A 11 -9.78 -1.04 9.69
CA LYS A 11 -8.71 -1.05 10.69
C LYS A 11 -7.65 0.01 10.41
N TYR A 12 -7.21 0.14 9.15
CA TYR A 12 -6.07 1.00 8.80
C TYR A 12 -6.47 2.35 8.20
N PHE A 13 -7.71 2.47 7.76
CA PHE A 13 -8.28 3.67 7.15
C PHE A 13 -9.67 3.96 7.74
N PRO A 14 -9.77 4.22 9.04
CA PRO A 14 -11.05 4.34 9.74
C PRO A 14 -11.93 5.51 9.28
N SER A 15 -11.36 6.49 8.59
CA SER A 15 -12.09 7.64 8.03
C SER A 15 -12.75 7.37 6.68
N ILE A 16 -12.56 6.19 6.08
CA ILE A 16 -13.31 5.82 4.89
C ILE A 16 -14.76 5.61 5.27
N ASN A 17 -15.63 6.50 4.78
CA ASN A 17 -17.04 6.50 5.14
C ASN A 17 -17.74 5.24 4.61
N LYS A 18 -18.51 4.57 5.49
CA LYS A 18 -19.24 3.32 5.15
C LYS A 18 -20.29 3.50 4.05
N GLU A 19 -20.77 4.73 3.86
CA GLU A 19 -21.80 5.05 2.86
C GLU A 19 -21.29 5.03 1.42
N ASN A 20 -19.99 5.10 1.22
CA ASN A 20 -19.38 4.82 -0.08
C ASN A 20 -19.30 3.30 -0.30
N SER A 21 -20.47 2.66 -0.35
CA SER A 21 -20.60 1.25 -0.68
C SER A 21 -19.86 0.96 -1.99
N PHE A 22 -18.94 0.00 -1.92
CA PHE A 22 -18.12 -0.37 -3.04
C PHE A 22 -18.93 -1.19 -4.02
N GLU A 23 -19.49 -0.56 -5.02
CA GLU A 23 -19.82 -1.26 -6.25
C GLU A 23 -18.52 -1.50 -7.00
N LEU A 24 -18.13 -2.76 -7.11
CA LEU A 24 -16.97 -3.24 -7.87
C LEU A 24 -17.19 -3.13 -9.38
N THR A 25 -17.59 -1.96 -9.86
CA THR A 25 -17.92 -1.76 -11.28
C THR A 25 -16.71 -1.37 -12.12
N SER A 26 -15.62 -0.91 -11.52
CA SER A 26 -14.32 -0.80 -12.19
C SER A 26 -13.22 -0.59 -11.16
N GLN A 27 -12.07 -1.11 -11.44
CA GLN A 27 -10.90 -1.08 -10.59
C GLN A 27 -10.37 0.32 -10.30
N LYS A 28 -10.41 1.22 -11.28
CA LYS A 28 -9.99 2.61 -11.07
C LYS A 28 -10.81 3.24 -9.95
N LYS A 29 -12.14 3.00 -9.98
CA LYS A 29 -13.05 3.40 -8.90
C LYS A 29 -12.76 2.66 -7.59
N TRP A 30 -12.32 1.39 -7.65
CA TRP A 30 -11.97 0.62 -6.47
C TRP A 30 -10.75 1.19 -5.75
N ASN A 31 -9.66 1.45 -6.47
CA ASN A 31 -8.46 2.06 -5.90
C ASN A 31 -8.72 3.49 -5.41
N GLU A 32 -9.45 4.29 -6.16
CA GLU A 32 -9.81 5.66 -5.79
C GLU A 32 -10.70 5.68 -4.54
N LYS A 33 -11.69 4.81 -4.43
CA LYS A 33 -12.58 4.74 -3.27
C LYS A 33 -11.91 4.14 -2.03
N PHE A 34 -11.06 3.13 -2.18
CA PHE A 34 -10.38 2.47 -1.06
C PHE A 34 -9.37 3.36 -0.37
N PHE A 35 -8.74 4.26 -1.11
CA PHE A 35 -7.71 5.15 -0.61
C PHE A 35 -8.15 6.62 -0.68
N ASN A 36 -9.40 6.87 -1.08
CA ASN A 36 -9.98 8.20 -1.04
C ASN A 36 -10.47 8.47 0.38
N ILE A 37 -9.60 9.06 1.16
CA ILE A 37 -9.87 9.51 2.52
C ILE A 37 -10.21 10.99 2.44
N ASP A 38 -11.25 11.43 3.13
CA ASP A 38 -11.54 12.85 3.27
C ASP A 38 -10.44 13.51 4.13
N TYR A 39 -9.55 14.21 3.45
CA TYR A 39 -8.48 14.95 4.10
C TYR A 39 -8.85 16.40 4.32
N THR A 40 -8.53 16.91 5.49
CA THR A 40 -8.32 18.35 5.66
C THR A 40 -6.97 18.70 5.02
N ILE A 41 -6.96 19.64 4.08
CA ILE A 41 -5.76 20.02 3.33
C ILE A 41 -5.19 21.31 3.92
N LEU A 42 -3.90 21.28 4.27
CA LEU A 42 -3.11 22.47 4.56
C LEU A 42 -2.27 22.85 3.35
N ASP A 43 -2.53 24.00 2.78
CA ASP A 43 -1.82 24.58 1.64
C ASP A 43 -1.54 26.07 1.85
N ASN A 44 -1.00 26.78 0.87
CA ASN A 44 -0.71 28.21 0.96
C ASN A 44 -1.96 29.11 1.11
N ASN A 45 -3.13 28.59 0.72
CA ASN A 45 -4.40 29.31 0.85
C ASN A 45 -5.03 29.11 2.23
N SER A 46 -4.51 28.15 3.01
CA SER A 46 -5.05 27.87 4.33
C SER A 46 -4.81 29.06 5.27
N THR A 47 -5.86 29.40 6.00
CA THR A 47 -5.83 30.43 7.06
C THR A 47 -5.53 29.82 8.40
N ASP A 48 -5.53 30.63 9.44
CA ASP A 48 -5.48 30.12 10.82
C ASP A 48 -6.67 29.18 11.10
N ILE A 49 -6.38 28.09 11.77
CA ILE A 49 -7.34 27.04 12.10
C ILE A 49 -7.85 27.31 13.52
N SER A 50 -9.17 27.27 13.73
CA SER A 50 -9.72 27.39 15.08
C SER A 50 -9.44 26.12 15.90
N ASP A 51 -9.47 26.25 17.22
CA ASP A 51 -9.25 25.10 18.11
C ASP A 51 -10.39 24.05 17.95
N GLU A 52 -11.63 24.50 17.66
CA GLU A 52 -12.74 23.60 17.37
C GLU A 52 -12.47 22.77 16.12
N LEU A 53 -12.02 23.41 15.03
CA LEU A 53 -11.66 22.70 13.79
C LEU A 53 -10.49 21.76 14.01
N CYS A 54 -9.48 22.13 14.79
CA CYS A 54 -8.37 21.22 15.13
C CYS A 54 -8.87 19.93 15.78
N ASN A 55 -9.89 20.01 16.64
CA ASN A 55 -10.48 18.85 17.29
C ASN A 55 -11.30 17.95 16.35
N GLU A 56 -11.74 18.45 15.21
CA GLU A 56 -12.50 17.67 14.24
C GLU A 56 -11.62 16.95 13.22
N ILE A 57 -10.36 17.40 13.06
CA ILE A 57 -9.46 16.84 12.05
C ILE A 57 -9.03 15.43 12.41
N LYS A 58 -9.41 14.47 11.58
CA LYS A 58 -9.04 13.05 11.69
C LYS A 58 -7.96 12.65 10.69
N CYS A 59 -7.97 13.26 9.52
CA CYS A 59 -7.03 12.99 8.44
C CYS A 59 -6.49 14.31 7.89
N LEU A 60 -5.19 14.44 7.84
CA LEU A 60 -4.51 15.65 7.41
C LEU A 60 -3.60 15.36 6.22
N LYS A 61 -3.75 16.16 5.17
CA LYS A 61 -2.82 16.23 4.06
C LYS A 61 -2.13 17.58 4.08
N VAL A 62 -0.81 17.58 4.08
CA VAL A 62 0.03 18.78 4.08
C VAL A 62 0.62 18.96 2.70
N SER A 63 0.51 20.16 2.13
CA SER A 63 1.20 20.49 0.88
C SER A 63 2.70 20.71 1.10
N ASP A 64 3.48 20.73 0.02
CA ASP A 64 4.92 20.97 0.08
C ASP A 64 5.32 22.43 0.27
N GLU A 65 4.35 23.33 0.34
CA GLU A 65 4.56 24.76 0.48
C GLU A 65 4.97 25.16 1.90
N GLY A 66 5.82 26.17 2.00
CA GLY A 66 6.39 26.58 3.29
C GLY A 66 5.37 27.02 4.34
N LYS A 67 4.26 27.64 3.92
CA LYS A 67 3.18 28.08 4.83
C LYS A 67 2.46 26.89 5.45
N SER A 68 2.21 25.83 4.68
CA SER A 68 1.55 24.60 5.17
C SER A 68 2.31 23.97 6.32
N PHE A 69 3.63 23.93 6.22
CA PHE A 69 4.46 23.40 7.31
C PHE A 69 4.45 24.29 8.55
N SER A 70 4.38 25.62 8.35
CA SER A 70 4.27 26.56 9.48
C SER A 70 2.95 26.40 10.24
N LEU A 71 1.85 26.19 9.51
CA LEU A 71 0.55 25.88 10.08
C LEU A 71 0.55 24.53 10.79
N LEU A 72 1.15 23.49 10.17
CA LEU A 72 1.32 22.19 10.82
C LEU A 72 2.05 22.34 12.16
N LYS A 73 3.17 23.07 12.19
CA LYS A 73 3.92 23.31 13.41
C LYS A 73 3.09 24.01 14.49
N LYS A 74 2.20 24.92 14.08
CA LYS A 74 1.38 25.72 15.03
C LYS A 74 0.24 24.91 15.65
N TYR A 75 -0.31 23.93 14.92
CA TYR A 75 -1.57 23.30 15.29
C TYR A 75 -1.51 21.79 15.51
N LEU A 76 -0.39 21.12 15.18
CA LEU A 76 -0.30 19.66 15.22
C LEU A 76 -0.61 19.05 16.60
N ASP A 77 -0.18 19.72 17.68
CA ASP A 77 -0.41 19.30 19.05
C ASP A 77 -1.86 19.45 19.51
N LYS A 78 -2.63 20.32 18.82
CA LYS A 78 -4.06 20.55 19.07
C LYS A 78 -4.96 19.55 18.33
N MET A 79 -4.45 18.81 17.35
CA MET A 79 -5.20 17.85 16.55
C MET A 79 -5.30 16.50 17.26
N ILE A 80 -5.97 16.47 18.40
CA ILE A 80 -6.02 15.31 19.30
C ILE A 80 -6.71 14.07 18.71
N HIS A 81 -7.53 14.25 17.68
CA HIS A 81 -8.23 13.15 16.98
C HIS A 81 -7.55 12.75 15.65
N LEU A 82 -6.41 13.37 15.34
CA LEU A 82 -5.67 13.06 14.11
C LEU A 82 -5.10 11.64 14.18
N HIS A 83 -5.52 10.77 13.26
CA HIS A 83 -5.03 9.40 13.14
C HIS A 83 -4.34 9.08 11.81
N THR A 84 -4.50 9.93 10.79
CA THR A 84 -3.83 9.79 9.50
C THR A 84 -3.18 11.10 9.09
N ILE A 85 -1.89 11.05 8.74
CA ILE A 85 -1.18 12.21 8.21
C ILE A 85 -0.49 11.84 6.90
N GLU A 86 -0.67 12.70 5.88
CA GLU A 86 0.00 12.61 4.59
C GLU A 86 0.93 13.81 4.43
N LEU A 87 2.21 13.54 4.19
CA LEU A 87 3.27 14.52 4.17
C LEU A 87 4.11 14.43 2.90
N PRO A 88 4.46 15.56 2.27
CA PRO A 88 5.52 15.59 1.29
C PRO A 88 6.87 15.20 1.91
N ALA A 89 7.66 14.43 1.18
CA ALA A 89 8.96 13.95 1.63
C ALA A 89 9.94 15.09 2.01
N ILE A 90 9.79 16.26 1.36
CA ILE A 90 10.61 17.46 1.66
C ILE A 90 10.45 17.95 3.11
N HIS A 91 9.36 17.62 3.78
CA HIS A 91 9.14 18.02 5.17
C HIS A 91 9.75 17.08 6.20
N LEU A 92 10.20 15.88 5.78
CA LEU A 92 10.71 14.86 6.71
C LEU A 92 11.91 15.34 7.54
N GLU A 93 12.78 16.19 6.97
CA GLU A 93 13.92 16.76 7.71
C GLU A 93 13.50 17.67 8.88
N LYS A 94 12.36 18.34 8.76
CA LYS A 94 11.89 19.33 9.74
C LYS A 94 10.93 18.73 10.75
N ILE A 95 10.21 17.70 10.35
CA ILE A 95 9.09 17.16 11.11
C ILE A 95 9.53 16.46 12.40
N HIS A 96 10.75 15.88 12.43
CA HIS A 96 11.29 15.26 13.66
C HIS A 96 11.46 16.25 14.82
N LYS A 97 11.40 17.55 14.54
CA LYS A 97 11.44 18.62 15.55
C LYS A 97 10.06 18.94 16.14
N LEU A 98 9.01 18.36 15.59
CA LEU A 98 7.65 18.57 16.06
C LEU A 98 7.26 17.46 17.04
N PRO A 99 6.42 17.77 18.05
CA PRO A 99 5.81 16.73 18.85
C PRO A 99 4.91 15.87 17.94
N PHE A 100 5.16 14.57 17.91
CA PHE A 100 4.33 13.68 17.11
C PHE A 100 3.07 13.30 17.88
N PRO A 101 1.85 13.52 17.34
CA PRO A 101 0.63 13.18 18.03
C PRO A 101 0.53 11.67 18.26
N LYS A 102 0.28 11.26 19.51
CA LYS A 102 0.22 9.86 19.93
C LYS A 102 -0.90 9.05 19.25
N ASN A 103 -1.90 9.72 18.70
CA ASN A 103 -3.05 9.08 18.07
C ASN A 103 -2.83 8.72 16.60
N ILE A 104 -1.75 9.18 15.98
CA ILE A 104 -1.47 8.87 14.58
C ILE A 104 -1.15 7.38 14.45
N LYS A 105 -1.92 6.70 13.61
CA LYS A 105 -1.77 5.28 13.26
C LYS A 105 -1.29 5.07 11.83
N THR A 106 -1.56 6.04 10.96
CA THR A 106 -1.21 5.97 9.54
C THR A 106 -0.34 7.15 9.16
N LEU A 107 0.87 6.84 8.69
CA LEU A 107 1.81 7.80 8.12
C LEU A 107 1.94 7.55 6.63
N LYS A 108 1.62 8.55 5.82
CA LYS A 108 1.82 8.53 4.37
C LYS A 108 2.86 9.55 3.97
N ILE A 109 3.77 9.14 3.10
CA ILE A 109 4.82 10.00 2.57
C ILE A 109 4.68 10.07 1.06
N ILE A 110 4.56 11.30 0.54
CA ILE A 110 4.54 11.56 -0.90
C ILE A 110 5.91 12.06 -1.33
N ASN A 111 6.58 11.30 -2.18
CA ASN A 111 7.84 11.68 -2.78
C ASN A 111 7.63 12.02 -4.26
N ASP A 112 8.08 13.19 -4.68
CA ASP A 112 7.95 13.70 -6.03
C ASP A 112 9.32 13.98 -6.64
N SER A 113 9.45 13.84 -7.96
CA SER A 113 10.68 14.15 -8.71
C SER A 113 11.14 15.59 -8.55
N LYS A 114 10.24 16.53 -8.31
CA LYS A 114 10.59 17.94 -8.00
C LYS A 114 11.44 18.11 -6.76
N TYR A 115 11.51 17.09 -5.86
CA TYR A 115 12.36 17.11 -4.67
C TYR A 115 13.74 16.49 -4.91
N ASN A 116 14.04 15.96 -6.10
CA ASN A 116 15.28 15.24 -6.39
C ASN A 116 16.54 16.09 -6.15
N ASP A 117 16.51 17.37 -6.53
CA ASP A 117 17.65 18.26 -6.31
C ASP A 117 17.81 18.60 -4.82
N TYR A 118 16.70 18.86 -4.14
CA TYR A 118 16.71 19.07 -2.69
C TYR A 118 17.34 17.90 -1.94
N PHE A 119 16.98 16.66 -2.26
CA PHE A 119 17.58 15.47 -1.65
C PHE A 119 19.05 15.29 -2.02
N LYS A 120 19.44 15.62 -3.26
CA LYS A 120 20.83 15.58 -3.71
C LYS A 120 21.71 16.53 -2.90
N ASP A 121 21.26 17.77 -2.73
CA ASP A 121 22.02 18.84 -2.06
C ASP A 121 22.10 18.61 -0.54
N ASN A 122 21.09 17.97 0.04
CA ASN A 122 21.01 17.71 1.47
C ASN A 122 21.35 16.27 1.87
N LYS A 123 21.87 15.45 0.97
CA LYS A 123 22.15 14.01 1.18
C LYS A 123 22.88 13.73 2.49
N LYS A 124 23.92 14.51 2.82
CA LYS A 124 24.69 14.32 4.06
C LYS A 124 23.85 14.52 5.32
N ASN A 125 22.94 15.49 5.31
CA ASN A 125 22.06 15.78 6.44
C ASN A 125 21.03 14.66 6.66
N PHE A 126 20.46 14.15 5.58
CA PHE A 126 19.52 13.03 5.62
C PHE A 126 20.17 11.74 6.12
N THR A 127 21.36 11.41 5.59
CA THR A 127 22.08 10.20 5.97
C THR A 127 22.57 10.24 7.43
N ALA A 128 22.99 11.41 7.91
CA ALA A 128 23.48 11.58 9.29
C ALA A 128 22.34 11.53 10.32
N ASN A 129 21.16 12.06 9.96
CA ASN A 129 20.04 12.21 10.92
C ASN A 129 19.06 11.04 10.88
N LYS A 130 19.18 10.11 9.91
CA LYS A 130 18.30 8.94 9.74
C LYS A 130 16.85 9.33 10.02
N LEU A 131 16.21 9.90 8.99
CA LEU A 131 14.83 10.41 9.07
C LEU A 131 13.92 9.44 9.83
N LEU A 132 13.09 9.98 10.69
CA LEU A 132 12.12 9.27 11.52
C LEU A 132 12.68 8.60 12.79
N LYS A 133 14.00 8.52 12.99
CA LYS A 133 14.60 7.83 14.15
C LYS A 133 14.16 8.36 15.52
N ASN A 134 13.89 9.65 15.62
CA ASN A 134 13.57 10.33 16.90
C ASN A 134 12.08 10.66 17.02
N TRP A 135 11.26 10.15 16.13
CA TRP A 135 9.82 10.38 16.14
C TRP A 135 9.15 9.27 16.93
N GLY A 136 8.27 9.61 17.86
CA GLY A 136 7.48 8.62 18.60
C GLY A 136 6.52 7.87 17.70
N LEU A 137 7.04 6.89 16.96
CA LEU A 137 6.31 6.15 15.91
C LEU A 137 5.73 4.84 16.43
N GLU A 138 5.75 4.63 17.75
CA GLU A 138 5.28 3.40 18.39
C GLU A 138 3.80 3.11 18.14
N ASN A 139 3.00 4.12 17.80
CA ASN A 139 1.58 3.93 17.49
C ASN A 139 1.29 3.75 16.00
N ILE A 140 2.29 3.89 15.14
CA ILE A 140 2.11 3.70 13.70
C ILE A 140 1.91 2.22 13.40
N SER A 141 0.76 1.90 12.84
CA SER A 141 0.42 0.56 12.34
C SER A 141 0.40 0.47 10.81
N CYS A 142 0.35 1.62 10.12
CA CYS A 142 0.32 1.70 8.66
C CYS A 142 1.34 2.72 8.16
N PHE A 143 2.23 2.27 7.27
CA PHE A 143 3.24 3.11 6.61
C PHE A 143 3.10 3.01 5.10
N ASP A 144 2.78 4.12 4.42
CA ASP A 144 2.56 4.19 2.98
C ASP A 144 3.53 5.19 2.35
N VAL A 145 4.36 4.74 1.43
CA VAL A 145 5.28 5.58 0.66
C VAL A 145 4.87 5.57 -0.81
N ILE A 146 4.61 6.76 -1.33
CA ILE A 146 4.20 6.98 -2.71
C ILE A 146 5.30 7.74 -3.44
N HIS A 147 5.95 7.09 -4.40
CA HIS A 147 6.82 7.75 -5.34
C HIS A 147 6.01 8.21 -6.55
N LEU A 148 6.01 9.50 -6.84
CA LEU A 148 5.40 10.08 -8.03
C LEU A 148 6.46 10.25 -9.11
N SER A 149 6.10 9.87 -10.36
CA SER A 149 6.96 10.02 -11.53
C SER A 149 8.43 9.65 -11.24
N ASN A 150 9.40 10.17 -11.87
CA ASN A 150 10.82 9.83 -11.72
C ASN A 150 11.48 10.27 -10.38
N ALA A 151 10.74 10.27 -9.27
CA ALA A 151 11.28 10.55 -7.95
C ALA A 151 12.41 9.58 -7.59
N LYS A 152 13.48 10.09 -6.98
CA LYS A 152 14.54 9.25 -6.43
C LYS A 152 14.03 8.50 -5.21
N PRO A 153 14.54 7.29 -4.94
CA PRO A 153 14.15 6.52 -3.76
C PRO A 153 14.42 7.31 -2.49
N ILE A 154 13.42 7.48 -1.64
CA ILE A 154 13.61 8.07 -0.30
C ILE A 154 13.97 7.01 0.74
N GLU A 155 13.77 5.75 0.41
CA GLU A 155 14.15 4.61 1.25
C GLU A 155 15.66 4.58 1.55
N ASP A 156 16.48 5.24 0.72
CA ASP A 156 17.91 5.44 1.01
C ASP A 156 18.15 6.39 2.20
N PHE A 157 17.17 7.19 2.57
CA PHE A 157 17.24 8.21 3.61
C PHE A 157 16.41 7.87 4.85
N ILE A 158 15.51 6.88 4.76
CA ILE A 158 14.65 6.44 5.84
C ILE A 158 15.24 5.16 6.44
N GLU A 159 15.46 5.17 7.74
CA GLU A 159 15.72 3.95 8.48
C GLU A 159 14.46 3.52 9.22
N ILE A 160 13.96 2.35 8.90
CA ILE A 160 12.87 1.74 9.63
C ILE A 160 13.37 0.49 10.36
N SER A 161 12.90 0.34 11.58
CA SER A 161 13.23 -0.86 12.37
C SER A 161 12.08 -1.18 13.32
N PRO A 162 11.95 -2.42 13.79
CA PRO A 162 10.95 -2.80 14.79
C PRO A 162 11.05 -1.98 16.08
N LYS A 163 12.24 -1.47 16.41
CA LYS A 163 12.44 -0.60 17.57
C LYS A 163 11.69 0.72 17.43
N HIS A 164 11.65 1.29 16.23
CA HIS A 164 11.00 2.58 15.96
C HIS A 164 9.51 2.43 15.62
N PHE A 165 9.13 1.30 15.03
CA PHE A 165 7.79 0.98 14.58
C PHE A 165 7.33 -0.38 15.14
N PRO A 166 7.21 -0.55 16.45
CA PRO A 166 6.92 -1.86 17.05
C PRO A 166 5.56 -2.44 16.67
N ASN A 167 4.61 -1.58 16.27
CA ASN A 167 3.25 -1.95 15.94
C ASN A 167 2.94 -1.89 14.43
N LEU A 168 3.97 -1.84 13.57
CA LEU A 168 3.79 -1.76 12.14
C LEU A 168 3.24 -3.08 11.58
N GLU A 169 2.03 -3.05 11.05
CA GLU A 169 1.35 -4.21 10.47
C GLU A 169 1.09 -4.07 8.97
N PHE A 170 0.91 -2.86 8.48
CA PHE A 170 0.62 -2.56 7.08
C PHE A 170 1.71 -1.69 6.47
N VAL A 171 2.30 -2.16 5.37
CA VAL A 171 3.32 -1.42 4.61
C VAL A 171 2.94 -1.36 3.15
N LYS A 172 3.03 -0.16 2.57
CA LYS A 172 2.79 0.06 1.15
C LYS A 172 3.90 0.89 0.53
N PHE A 173 4.49 0.36 -0.55
CA PHE A 173 5.44 1.06 -1.41
C PHE A 173 4.95 1.01 -2.85
N ARG A 174 4.56 2.14 -3.43
CA ARG A 174 4.05 2.18 -4.81
C ARG A 174 5.12 1.99 -5.87
N VAL A 175 6.35 2.40 -5.59
CA VAL A 175 7.48 2.11 -6.46
C VAL A 175 8.67 1.76 -5.58
N LEU A 176 8.96 0.48 -5.48
CA LEU A 176 10.10 -0.02 -4.71
C LEU A 176 11.33 -0.03 -5.63
N LYS A 177 12.30 0.83 -5.32
CA LYS A 177 13.55 0.96 -6.08
C LYS A 177 14.78 0.45 -5.33
N SER A 178 14.64 0.19 -4.02
CA SER A 178 15.74 -0.23 -3.16
C SER A 178 15.49 -1.60 -2.55
N VAL A 179 16.38 -2.54 -2.85
CA VAL A 179 16.42 -3.87 -2.23
C VAL A 179 16.84 -3.77 -0.76
N ASP A 180 17.72 -2.82 -0.43
CA ASP A 180 18.21 -2.61 0.93
C ASP A 180 17.07 -2.22 1.87
N PHE A 181 16.12 -1.42 1.38
CA PHE A 181 14.93 -1.09 2.15
C PHE A 181 14.04 -2.31 2.40
N LEU A 182 13.85 -3.17 1.41
CA LEU A 182 13.11 -4.41 1.58
C LEU A 182 13.78 -5.31 2.63
N THR A 183 15.10 -5.34 2.68
CA THR A 183 15.87 -6.05 3.69
C THR A 183 15.60 -5.50 5.10
N GLN A 184 15.48 -4.18 5.27
CA GLN A 184 15.08 -3.59 6.55
C GLN A 184 13.66 -4.02 6.95
N LEU A 185 12.70 -4.02 6.01
CA LEU A 185 11.35 -4.54 6.24
C LEU A 185 11.36 -5.98 6.76
N CYS A 186 12.24 -6.81 6.23
CA CYS A 186 12.35 -8.23 6.61
C CYS A 186 12.76 -8.47 8.08
N THR A 187 13.17 -7.44 8.79
CA THR A 187 13.42 -7.51 10.25
C THR A 187 12.15 -7.50 11.10
N PHE A 188 11.03 -7.07 10.53
CA PHE A 188 9.75 -7.00 11.23
C PHE A 188 9.09 -8.39 11.34
N LYS A 189 8.45 -8.63 12.48
CA LYS A 189 7.64 -9.83 12.73
C LYS A 189 6.15 -9.50 12.88
N THR A 190 5.79 -8.22 12.71
CA THR A 190 4.43 -7.71 12.89
C THR A 190 3.72 -7.43 11.58
N ILE A 191 4.44 -7.37 10.46
CA ILE A 191 3.87 -7.04 9.15
C ILE A 191 2.97 -8.19 8.68
N LYS A 192 1.70 -7.84 8.42
CA LYS A 192 0.65 -8.74 7.92
C LYS A 192 0.18 -8.38 6.53
N HIS A 193 0.32 -7.11 6.15
CA HIS A 193 -0.19 -6.59 4.88
C HIS A 193 0.92 -5.84 4.17
N LEU A 194 1.28 -6.31 2.97
CA LEU A 194 2.37 -5.75 2.18
C LEU A 194 1.87 -5.41 0.77
N THR A 195 2.11 -4.19 0.34
CA THR A 195 1.89 -3.75 -1.04
C THR A 195 3.20 -3.25 -1.63
N LEU A 196 3.62 -3.84 -2.72
CA LEU A 196 4.83 -3.49 -3.46
C LEU A 196 4.48 -3.10 -4.90
N GLY A 197 4.93 -1.93 -5.33
CA GLY A 197 4.78 -1.48 -6.70
C GLY A 197 6.13 -1.29 -7.40
N GLY A 198 6.15 -1.42 -8.72
CA GLY A 198 7.35 -1.21 -9.54
C GLY A 198 8.48 -2.20 -9.25
N VAL A 199 8.15 -3.41 -8.84
CA VAL A 199 9.13 -4.46 -8.51
C VAL A 199 9.82 -4.95 -9.77
N LEU A 200 11.16 -4.92 -9.78
CA LEU A 200 11.99 -5.25 -10.94
C LEU A 200 12.74 -6.58 -10.80
N ILE A 201 12.56 -7.31 -9.70
CA ILE A 201 13.28 -8.55 -9.39
C ILE A 201 12.35 -9.57 -8.75
N ASN A 202 12.80 -10.83 -8.66
CA ASN A 202 12.11 -11.80 -7.80
C ASN A 202 12.33 -11.45 -6.33
N VAL A 203 11.26 -11.01 -5.66
CA VAL A 203 11.30 -10.57 -4.25
C VAL A 203 11.00 -11.66 -3.23
N PHE A 204 10.42 -12.78 -3.63
CA PHE A 204 9.97 -13.84 -2.71
C PHE A 204 11.08 -14.40 -1.82
N PRO A 205 12.31 -14.62 -2.30
CA PRO A 205 13.41 -15.04 -1.42
C PRO A 205 13.70 -14.06 -0.28
N LEU A 206 13.53 -12.74 -0.54
CA LEU A 206 13.69 -11.70 0.48
C LEU A 206 12.50 -11.66 1.43
N LEU A 207 11.28 -11.87 0.91
CA LEU A 207 10.05 -11.85 1.70
C LEU A 207 9.86 -13.10 2.58
N LYS A 208 10.71 -14.11 2.48
CA LYS A 208 10.59 -15.37 3.24
C LYS A 208 10.44 -15.15 4.75
N SER A 209 11.03 -14.09 5.30
CA SER A 209 10.90 -13.73 6.71
C SER A 209 9.46 -13.42 7.14
N PHE A 210 8.55 -13.18 6.20
CA PHE A 210 7.13 -12.92 6.42
C PHE A 210 6.23 -14.13 6.20
N SER A 211 6.77 -15.30 5.85
CA SER A 211 5.98 -16.50 5.52
C SER A 211 4.97 -16.87 6.61
N ASP A 212 5.32 -16.62 7.88
CA ASP A 212 4.50 -16.93 9.05
C ASP A 212 3.58 -15.78 9.50
N THR A 213 3.66 -14.62 8.89
CA THR A 213 2.90 -13.44 9.34
C THR A 213 2.05 -12.81 8.27
N LEU A 214 2.44 -12.92 7.00
CA LEU A 214 1.78 -12.21 5.90
C LEU A 214 0.41 -12.81 5.58
N GLU A 215 -0.62 -11.96 5.69
CA GLU A 215 -2.01 -12.27 5.40
C GLU A 215 -2.46 -11.70 4.06
N THR A 216 -1.87 -10.57 3.64
CA THR A 216 -2.19 -9.93 2.36
C THR A 216 -0.93 -9.52 1.62
N LEU A 217 -0.85 -9.88 0.34
CA LEU A 217 0.24 -9.50 -0.54
C LEU A 217 -0.31 -8.89 -1.83
N ARG A 218 0.19 -7.70 -2.17
CA ARG A 218 -0.21 -6.96 -3.36
C ARG A 218 0.99 -6.55 -4.17
N PHE A 219 0.89 -6.74 -5.48
CA PHE A 219 1.86 -6.29 -6.45
C PHE A 219 1.22 -5.34 -7.47
N GLU A 220 1.87 -4.22 -7.73
CA GLU A 220 1.42 -3.19 -8.68
C GLU A 220 2.55 -2.86 -9.66
N SER A 221 2.28 -2.95 -10.97
CA SER A 221 3.24 -2.55 -12.04
C SER A 221 4.60 -3.27 -11.98
N CYS A 222 4.59 -4.59 -11.92
CA CYS A 222 5.80 -5.41 -11.96
C CYS A 222 6.21 -5.73 -13.39
N ASN A 223 7.53 -5.74 -13.65
CA ASN A 223 8.10 -5.98 -14.98
C ASN A 223 8.16 -7.47 -15.37
N GLU A 224 8.79 -7.75 -16.51
CA GLU A 224 8.93 -9.09 -17.08
C GLU A 224 9.84 -10.03 -16.26
N GLU A 225 10.66 -9.52 -15.35
CA GLU A 225 11.51 -10.33 -14.47
C GLU A 225 10.78 -10.80 -13.20
N PHE A 226 9.61 -10.25 -12.93
CA PHE A 226 8.79 -10.67 -11.79
C PHE A 226 8.32 -12.11 -11.95
N THR A 227 8.44 -12.91 -10.91
CA THR A 227 7.97 -14.31 -10.87
C THR A 227 7.30 -14.61 -9.55
N LEU A 228 6.41 -15.61 -9.53
CA LEU A 228 5.74 -16.07 -8.31
C LEU A 228 6.48 -17.20 -7.60
N LYS A 229 7.69 -17.57 -8.06
CA LYS A 229 8.49 -18.62 -7.43
C LYS A 229 8.85 -18.23 -6.00
N GLY A 230 8.46 -19.03 -5.03
CA GLY A 230 8.64 -18.79 -3.61
C GLY A 230 7.35 -18.36 -2.88
N ILE A 231 6.26 -18.12 -3.62
CA ILE A 231 4.96 -17.78 -2.99
C ILE A 231 4.38 -18.93 -2.18
N GLU A 232 4.72 -20.16 -2.54
CA GLU A 232 4.29 -21.39 -1.87
C GLU A 232 4.68 -21.47 -0.38
N GLU A 233 5.64 -20.66 0.04
CA GLU A 233 6.07 -20.60 1.43
C GLU A 233 5.13 -19.78 2.34
N PHE A 234 4.18 -19.04 1.77
CA PHE A 234 3.33 -18.10 2.52
C PHE A 234 2.00 -18.72 2.97
N HIS A 235 2.07 -19.70 3.87
CA HIS A 235 0.91 -20.49 4.29
C HIS A 235 -0.19 -19.74 5.05
N LYS A 236 0.06 -18.49 5.46
CA LYS A 236 -0.94 -17.63 6.10
C LYS A 236 -1.60 -16.64 5.16
N LEU A 237 -1.21 -16.62 3.89
CA LEU A 237 -1.72 -15.69 2.91
C LEU A 237 -3.20 -15.95 2.64
N GLU A 238 -4.03 -14.94 2.92
CA GLU A 238 -5.49 -14.98 2.74
C GLU A 238 -5.93 -14.18 1.51
N SER A 239 -5.18 -13.15 1.12
CA SER A 239 -5.50 -12.31 -0.03
C SER A 239 -4.28 -12.03 -0.88
N ILE A 240 -4.44 -12.21 -2.19
CA ILE A 240 -3.42 -11.87 -3.18
C ILE A 240 -4.00 -10.96 -4.25
N TYR A 241 -3.22 -9.94 -4.63
CA TYR A 241 -3.64 -8.93 -5.56
C TYR A 241 -2.52 -8.62 -6.56
N PHE A 242 -2.83 -8.71 -7.84
CA PHE A 242 -1.95 -8.37 -8.94
C PHE A 242 -2.57 -7.32 -9.83
N ASN A 243 -1.82 -6.27 -10.12
CA ASN A 243 -2.23 -5.24 -11.05
C ASN A 243 -1.07 -4.84 -11.95
N SER A 244 -1.28 -4.94 -13.27
CA SER A 244 -0.27 -4.58 -14.27
C SER A 244 1.01 -5.41 -14.13
N ILE A 245 0.87 -6.73 -14.11
CA ILE A 245 2.00 -7.67 -14.09
C ILE A 245 2.34 -8.07 -15.52
N TRP A 246 3.59 -7.86 -15.95
CA TRP A 246 4.03 -8.01 -17.33
C TRP A 246 4.49 -9.43 -17.70
N ASN A 247 4.90 -10.23 -16.71
CA ASN A 247 5.42 -11.60 -16.95
C ASN A 247 4.34 -12.70 -16.89
N GLY A 248 3.08 -12.33 -16.78
CA GLY A 248 2.01 -13.29 -16.57
C GLY A 248 1.92 -13.82 -15.14
N ILE A 249 0.80 -14.48 -14.84
CA ILE A 249 0.50 -15.02 -13.53
C ILE A 249 0.11 -16.47 -13.68
N ASP A 250 0.92 -17.39 -13.14
CA ASP A 250 0.60 -18.81 -13.10
C ASP A 250 -0.27 -19.12 -11.88
N CYS A 251 -1.56 -19.37 -12.12
CA CYS A 251 -2.52 -19.67 -11.07
C CYS A 251 -2.29 -21.03 -10.37
N LYS A 252 -1.43 -21.89 -10.93
CA LYS A 252 -1.10 -23.18 -10.30
C LYS A 252 -0.43 -23.00 -8.94
N CYS A 253 0.36 -21.95 -8.77
CA CYS A 253 1.04 -21.68 -7.50
C CYS A 253 0.06 -21.35 -6.36
N PHE A 254 -1.17 -20.93 -6.64
CA PHE A 254 -2.18 -20.65 -5.62
C PHE A 254 -2.69 -21.90 -4.91
N LEU A 255 -2.52 -23.08 -5.51
CA LEU A 255 -2.90 -24.36 -4.90
C LEU A 255 -2.08 -24.68 -3.63
N GLU A 256 -0.91 -24.09 -3.51
CA GLU A 256 -0.01 -24.24 -2.35
C GLU A 256 -0.35 -23.26 -1.20
N LEU A 257 -1.38 -22.43 -1.36
CA LEU A 257 -1.79 -21.42 -0.39
C LEU A 257 -3.07 -21.84 0.34
N PRO A 258 -2.97 -22.59 1.45
CA PRO A 258 -4.12 -23.28 2.07
C PRO A 258 -5.16 -22.32 2.66
N LYS A 259 -4.81 -21.07 2.92
CA LYS A 259 -5.70 -20.07 3.51
C LYS A 259 -6.22 -19.04 2.52
N LEU A 260 -5.91 -19.20 1.24
CA LEU A 260 -6.26 -18.20 0.23
C LEU A 260 -7.78 -18.10 0.06
N LYS A 261 -8.31 -16.88 0.31
CA LYS A 261 -9.72 -16.52 0.25
C LYS A 261 -10.04 -15.51 -0.85
N GLU A 262 -9.05 -14.73 -1.24
CA GLU A 262 -9.25 -13.66 -2.22
C GLU A 262 -8.13 -13.66 -3.26
N VAL A 263 -8.52 -13.69 -4.53
CA VAL A 263 -7.63 -13.55 -5.67
C VAL A 263 -8.12 -12.39 -6.53
N VAL A 264 -7.25 -11.43 -6.78
CA VAL A 264 -7.52 -10.28 -7.66
C VAL A 264 -6.40 -10.19 -8.69
N ILE A 265 -6.75 -10.31 -9.96
CA ILE A 265 -5.82 -10.19 -11.09
C ILE A 265 -6.39 -9.16 -12.06
N MET A 266 -5.63 -8.12 -12.34
CA MET A 266 -6.11 -7.03 -13.15
C MET A 266 -5.01 -6.46 -14.03
N ASN A 267 -5.37 -6.03 -15.24
CA ASN A 267 -4.45 -5.39 -16.19
C ASN A 267 -3.12 -6.15 -16.37
N SER A 268 -3.14 -7.46 -16.11
CA SER A 268 -1.94 -8.30 -16.20
C SER A 268 -1.88 -8.94 -17.58
N ARG A 269 -0.65 -9.25 -18.07
CA ARG A 269 -0.45 -9.66 -19.46
C ARG A 269 -1.08 -11.02 -19.75
N ASP A 270 -0.73 -12.02 -18.94
CA ASP A 270 -1.17 -13.40 -19.15
C ASP A 270 -1.63 -14.03 -17.83
N ILE A 271 -2.74 -14.77 -17.87
CA ILE A 271 -3.17 -15.61 -16.75
C ILE A 271 -3.04 -17.06 -17.21
N ILE A 272 -2.05 -17.75 -16.63
CA ILE A 272 -1.68 -19.11 -17.01
C ILE A 272 -2.33 -20.09 -16.02
N ASN A 273 -2.76 -21.27 -16.51
CA ASN A 273 -3.35 -22.32 -15.68
C ASN A 273 -4.55 -21.82 -14.84
N ILE A 274 -5.40 -20.98 -15.44
CA ILE A 274 -6.54 -20.35 -14.75
C ILE A 274 -7.52 -21.40 -14.17
N GLU A 275 -7.61 -22.59 -14.75
CA GLU A 275 -8.41 -23.71 -14.26
C GLU A 275 -7.98 -24.18 -12.86
N SER A 276 -6.78 -23.85 -12.43
CA SER A 276 -6.32 -24.17 -11.07
C SER A 276 -7.13 -23.40 -10.02
N VAL A 277 -7.69 -22.24 -10.36
CA VAL A 277 -8.56 -21.45 -9.46
C VAL A 277 -9.83 -22.23 -9.09
N LEU A 278 -10.34 -23.09 -9.99
CA LEU A 278 -11.50 -23.95 -9.73
C LEU A 278 -11.29 -24.94 -8.57
N LYS A 279 -10.05 -25.20 -8.21
CA LYS A 279 -9.66 -26.14 -7.13
C LYS A 279 -9.47 -25.45 -5.78
N LEU A 280 -9.58 -24.13 -5.71
CA LEU A 280 -9.42 -23.37 -4.48
C LEU A 280 -10.70 -23.45 -3.63
N THR A 281 -10.73 -24.33 -2.67
CA THR A 281 -11.94 -24.63 -1.87
C THR A 281 -12.31 -23.54 -0.85
N ASN A 282 -11.35 -22.72 -0.46
CA ASN A 282 -11.55 -21.66 0.53
C ASN A 282 -11.79 -20.29 -0.09
N LEU A 283 -11.90 -20.20 -1.43
CA LEU A 283 -12.03 -18.93 -2.13
C LEU A 283 -13.39 -18.27 -1.86
N GLU A 284 -13.36 -17.06 -1.37
CA GLU A 284 -14.53 -16.22 -1.10
C GLU A 284 -14.71 -15.11 -2.13
N SER A 285 -13.61 -14.69 -2.76
CA SER A 285 -13.60 -13.59 -3.73
C SER A 285 -12.65 -13.85 -4.88
N LEU A 286 -13.15 -13.74 -6.10
CA LEU A 286 -12.39 -13.82 -7.34
C LEU A 286 -12.69 -12.58 -8.18
N TYR A 287 -11.67 -11.83 -8.51
CA TYR A 287 -11.77 -10.69 -9.40
C TYR A 287 -10.73 -10.84 -10.53
N LEU A 288 -11.21 -11.04 -11.74
CA LEU A 288 -10.38 -11.13 -12.94
C LEU A 288 -10.85 -10.05 -13.92
N ALA A 289 -10.01 -9.07 -14.20
CA ALA A 289 -10.31 -8.02 -15.17
C ALA A 289 -9.26 -7.98 -16.27
N ASP A 290 -9.74 -8.06 -17.49
CA ASP A 290 -8.90 -8.01 -18.68
C ASP A 290 -8.21 -6.65 -18.86
N ASN A 291 -7.04 -6.71 -19.47
CA ASN A 291 -6.41 -5.53 -20.03
C ASN A 291 -7.24 -5.08 -21.24
N LYS A 292 -7.68 -3.80 -21.25
CA LYS A 292 -8.45 -3.24 -22.38
C LYS A 292 -7.62 -3.03 -23.65
N ASP A 293 -6.34 -3.34 -23.61
CA ASP A 293 -5.46 -3.29 -24.77
C ASP A 293 -5.77 -4.46 -25.69
N GLU A 294 -6.40 -4.19 -26.85
CA GLU A 294 -6.85 -5.22 -27.78
C GLU A 294 -5.73 -6.14 -28.28
N GLU A 295 -4.48 -5.67 -28.28
CA GLU A 295 -3.31 -6.45 -28.65
C GLU A 295 -2.82 -7.41 -27.54
N LYS A 296 -3.30 -7.23 -26.30
CA LYS A 296 -2.86 -7.98 -25.11
C LYS A 296 -4.02 -8.67 -24.40
N LYS A 297 -4.97 -9.22 -25.17
CA LYS A 297 -6.13 -9.93 -24.62
C LYS A 297 -5.68 -11.11 -23.78
N ASN A 298 -5.83 -10.99 -22.48
CA ASN A 298 -5.94 -12.13 -21.58
C ASN A 298 -7.21 -12.89 -21.91
N THR A 299 -7.11 -13.81 -22.84
CA THR A 299 -8.24 -14.64 -23.23
C THR A 299 -8.43 -15.77 -22.23
N ILE A 300 -9.14 -15.45 -21.13
CA ILE A 300 -9.84 -16.53 -20.43
C ILE A 300 -10.78 -17.13 -21.48
N ASN A 301 -10.45 -18.33 -21.94
CA ASN A 301 -11.27 -18.95 -22.96
C ASN A 301 -12.72 -19.12 -22.46
N LYS A 302 -13.68 -19.17 -23.39
CA LYS A 302 -15.11 -19.20 -23.07
C LYS A 302 -15.48 -20.35 -22.13
N GLU A 303 -14.81 -21.49 -22.25
CA GLU A 303 -15.05 -22.65 -21.39
C GLU A 303 -14.62 -22.39 -19.95
N ASN A 304 -13.40 -21.89 -19.74
CA ASN A 304 -12.89 -21.55 -18.41
C ASN A 304 -13.72 -20.43 -17.78
N ARG A 305 -14.13 -19.42 -18.55
CA ARG A 305 -15.00 -18.36 -18.08
C ARG A 305 -16.33 -18.92 -17.54
N SER A 306 -16.99 -19.77 -18.30
CA SER A 306 -18.25 -20.38 -17.87
C SER A 306 -18.09 -21.22 -16.60
N LYS A 307 -16.99 -21.95 -16.47
CA LYS A 307 -16.68 -22.75 -15.27
C LYS A 307 -16.42 -21.87 -14.06
N LEU A 308 -15.66 -20.78 -14.23
CA LEU A 308 -15.37 -19.82 -13.16
C LEU A 308 -16.64 -19.09 -12.71
N GLU A 309 -17.47 -18.62 -13.64
CA GLU A 309 -18.76 -17.99 -13.34
C GLU A 309 -19.74 -18.93 -12.61
N ALA A 310 -19.60 -20.23 -12.83
CA ALA A 310 -20.41 -21.25 -12.14
C ALA A 310 -19.89 -21.57 -10.72
N MET A 311 -18.75 -21.03 -10.29
CA MET A 311 -18.25 -21.21 -8.93
C MET A 311 -19.22 -20.60 -7.91
N ARG A 312 -19.55 -21.36 -6.88
CA ARG A 312 -20.43 -20.89 -5.79
C ARG A 312 -19.62 -20.13 -4.71
N ILE A 313 -18.98 -19.04 -5.11
CA ILE A 313 -18.27 -18.15 -4.19
C ILE A 313 -19.03 -16.83 -4.02
N PRO A 314 -18.96 -16.19 -2.85
CA PRO A 314 -19.75 -15.00 -2.55
C PRO A 314 -19.52 -13.82 -3.50
N HIS A 315 -18.30 -13.66 -3.97
CA HIS A 315 -17.90 -12.50 -4.80
C HIS A 315 -17.10 -12.94 -6.01
N ILE A 316 -17.71 -12.91 -7.18
CA ILE A 316 -17.05 -13.21 -8.44
C ILE A 316 -17.24 -12.08 -9.45
N PHE A 317 -16.17 -11.71 -10.13
CA PHE A 317 -16.19 -10.79 -11.27
C PHE A 317 -15.18 -11.27 -12.31
N ILE A 318 -15.64 -11.45 -13.55
CA ILE A 318 -14.80 -11.81 -14.69
C ILE A 318 -15.13 -10.81 -15.81
N GLY A 319 -14.25 -9.80 -15.98
CA GLY A 319 -14.40 -8.70 -16.94
C GLY A 319 -13.95 -9.02 -18.36
#